data_4a72b7820b9e74ef36623fdfa8713f82
#
_entry.id   4a72b7820b9e74ef36623fdfa8713f82
#
_cell.length_a   1.000
_cell.length_b   1.000
_cell.length_c   1.000
_cell.angle_alpha   90.00
_cell.angle_beta   90.00
_cell.angle_gamma   90.00
#
_symmetry.space_group_name_H-M   'P 1'
#
loop_
_entity.id
_entity.type
_entity.pdbx_description
1 polymer ?
#
loop_
_entity_poly.entity_id
_entity_poly.type
_entity_poly.pdbx_seq_one_letter_code
_entity_poly.pdbx_strand_id
1 'polypeptide(L)'
;DPYAEEFSNPVRRLADYDSRRAALLAQRADLERRDDEIARHALARLETLETIGDVPFDALILADGGKRLQAVAALLPFYDVDPAKVRVLGTGQWDEPGVGAEPALVGGWFAAPPRDARAAFERQYHEAYGVSPPRLATLAYDATALAAVLARAGEEPDLGVEALTVSSGFAGRDGIFRFRPDGV
;
A
#
# COMPACT_ATOMS: atom_id res chain seq x y z
N ASP A 1 19.32 -9.07 -1.52
CA ASP A 1 18.00 -8.94 -2.14
C ASP A 1 18.03 -7.83 -3.19
N PRO A 2 17.80 -8.14 -4.50
CA PRO A 2 17.90 -7.15 -5.58
C PRO A 2 16.92 -5.98 -5.41
N TYR A 3 15.78 -6.22 -4.79
CA TYR A 3 14.82 -5.15 -4.53
C TYR A 3 15.29 -4.20 -3.41
N ALA A 4 15.99 -4.71 -2.39
CA ALA A 4 16.56 -3.87 -1.36
C ALA A 4 17.62 -2.91 -1.93
N GLU A 5 18.45 -3.35 -2.88
CA GLU A 5 19.39 -2.48 -3.59
C GLU A 5 18.66 -1.43 -4.44
N GLU A 6 17.62 -1.83 -5.17
CA GLU A 6 16.81 -0.93 -6.01
C GLU A 6 16.17 0.20 -5.18
N PHE A 7 15.58 -0.13 -4.02
CA PHE A 7 14.81 0.82 -3.21
C PHE A 7 15.62 1.57 -2.16
N SER A 8 16.82 1.12 -1.82
CA SER A 8 17.64 1.71 -0.75
C SER A 8 17.85 3.22 -0.94
N ASN A 9 18.35 3.65 -2.10
CA ASN A 9 18.58 5.06 -2.38
C ASN A 9 17.29 5.90 -2.46
N PRO A 10 16.20 5.46 -3.12
CA PRO A 10 14.92 6.13 -3.07
C PRO A 10 14.38 6.34 -1.65
N VAL A 11 14.36 5.31 -0.81
CA VAL A 11 13.86 5.42 0.58
C VAL A 11 14.75 6.34 1.42
N ARG A 12 16.08 6.22 1.31
CA ARG A 12 17.05 7.08 1.99
C ARG A 12 16.83 8.55 1.70
N ARG A 13 16.63 8.89 0.41
CA ARG A 13 16.37 10.29 -0.02
C ARG A 13 15.00 10.77 0.44
N LEU A 14 13.96 9.91 0.34
CA LEU A 14 12.63 10.25 0.79
C LEU A 14 12.60 10.58 2.29
N ALA A 15 13.29 9.79 3.09
CA ALA A 15 13.40 9.97 4.53
C ALA A 15 14.30 11.16 4.94
N ASP A 16 14.92 11.86 4.00
CA ASP A 16 15.95 12.89 4.27
C ASP A 16 17.03 12.42 5.24
N TYR A 17 17.37 11.12 5.12
CA TYR A 17 18.22 10.43 6.09
C TYR A 17 19.59 11.10 6.27
N ASP A 18 20.21 11.52 5.18
CA ASP A 18 21.56 12.11 5.24
C ASP A 18 21.58 13.44 5.96
N SER A 19 20.61 14.32 5.69
CA SER A 19 20.51 15.62 6.37
C SER A 19 20.21 15.45 7.85
N ARG A 20 19.28 14.54 8.19
CA ARG A 20 18.94 14.22 9.57
C ARG A 20 20.11 13.61 10.34
N ARG A 21 20.88 12.72 9.69
CA ARG A 21 22.11 12.15 10.26
C ARG A 21 23.20 13.21 10.44
N ALA A 22 23.40 14.08 9.45
CA ALA A 22 24.38 15.18 9.56
C ALA A 22 24.02 16.13 10.71
N ALA A 23 22.74 16.44 10.88
CA ALA A 23 22.25 17.25 12.00
C ALA A 23 22.54 16.60 13.37
N LEU A 24 22.32 15.27 13.50
CA LEU A 24 22.66 14.52 14.68
C LEU A 24 24.16 14.60 15.01
N LEU A 25 25.01 14.36 14.02
CA LEU A 25 26.46 14.41 14.20
C LEU A 25 26.95 15.81 14.58
N ALA A 26 26.39 16.85 13.97
CA ALA A 26 26.69 18.24 14.33
C ALA A 26 26.29 18.57 15.78
N GLN A 27 25.11 18.10 16.20
CA GLN A 27 24.63 18.30 17.58
C GLN A 27 25.48 17.53 18.59
N ARG A 28 25.89 16.30 18.29
CA ARG A 28 26.82 15.54 19.16
C ARG A 28 28.14 16.29 19.30
N ALA A 29 28.75 16.74 18.19
CA ALA A 29 30.01 17.48 18.21
C ALA A 29 29.91 18.83 18.96
N ASP A 30 28.74 19.47 18.97
CA ASP A 30 28.52 20.67 19.77
C ASP A 30 28.44 20.36 21.27
N LEU A 31 27.73 19.31 21.65
CA LEU A 31 27.64 18.86 23.04
C LEU A 31 28.98 18.36 23.60
N GLU A 32 29.78 17.68 22.78
CA GLU A 32 31.15 17.25 23.17
C GLU A 32 32.09 18.43 23.49
N ARG A 33 31.89 19.57 22.86
CA ARG A 33 32.67 20.79 23.16
C ARG A 33 32.25 21.48 24.47
N ARG A 34 31.06 21.13 24.97
CA ARG A 34 30.51 21.70 26.22
C ARG A 34 30.81 20.72 27.34
N ASP A 35 31.83 20.92 28.12
CA ASP A 35 32.24 20.03 29.22
C ASP A 35 31.40 20.29 30.49
N ASP A 36 30.05 20.24 30.34
CA ASP A 36 29.12 20.35 31.46
C ASP A 36 28.28 19.07 31.62
N GLU A 37 27.70 18.88 32.81
CA GLU A 37 26.93 17.69 33.15
C GLU A 37 25.64 17.57 32.27
N ILE A 38 25.03 18.69 31.93
CA ILE A 38 23.83 18.72 31.10
C ILE A 38 24.18 18.24 29.67
N ALA A 39 25.30 18.69 29.12
CA ALA A 39 25.79 18.26 27.81
C ALA A 39 26.10 16.75 27.81
N ARG A 40 26.70 16.20 28.85
CA ARG A 40 26.98 14.76 28.97
C ARG A 40 25.69 13.93 29.01
N HIS A 41 24.69 14.33 29.75
CA HIS A 41 23.38 13.66 29.76
C HIS A 41 22.66 13.76 28.42
N ALA A 42 22.73 14.91 27.74
CA ALA A 42 22.15 15.08 26.42
C ALA A 42 22.86 14.19 25.38
N LEU A 43 24.21 14.13 25.43
CA LEU A 43 25.02 13.28 24.54
C LEU A 43 24.65 11.80 24.70
N ALA A 44 24.55 11.29 25.91
CA ALA A 44 24.16 9.91 26.18
C ALA A 44 22.79 9.55 25.58
N ARG A 45 21.84 10.48 25.55
CA ARG A 45 20.54 10.28 24.90
C ARG A 45 20.64 10.23 23.37
N LEU A 46 21.57 10.98 22.78
CA LEU A 46 21.77 11.00 21.34
C LEU A 46 22.57 9.80 20.83
N GLU A 47 23.37 9.13 21.68
CA GLU A 47 24.21 8.00 21.28
C GLU A 47 23.42 6.81 20.72
N THR A 48 22.18 6.64 21.16
CA THR A 48 21.29 5.56 20.69
C THR A 48 20.54 5.88 19.40
N LEU A 49 20.62 7.12 18.91
CA LEU A 49 19.90 7.55 17.71
C LEU A 49 20.75 7.39 16.45
N GLU A 50 20.13 7.03 15.35
CA GLU A 50 20.75 7.03 14.03
C GLU A 50 20.58 8.36 13.29
N THR A 51 19.47 9.04 13.52
CA THR A 51 19.15 10.36 12.98
C THR A 51 18.50 11.24 14.04
N ILE A 52 18.27 12.52 13.74
CA ILE A 52 17.53 13.46 14.59
C ILE A 52 16.43 14.13 13.78
N GLY A 53 15.34 14.48 14.46
CA GLY A 53 14.15 15.05 13.86
C GLY A 53 13.27 13.99 13.17
N ASP A 54 12.11 14.42 12.73
CA ASP A 54 11.16 13.57 12.03
C ASP A 54 11.41 13.58 10.52
N VAL A 55 10.91 12.57 9.82
CA VAL A 55 10.88 12.57 8.35
C VAL A 55 9.99 13.70 7.84
N PRO A 56 10.20 14.22 6.61
CA PRO A 56 9.48 15.40 6.11
C PRO A 56 8.06 15.08 5.58
N PHE A 57 7.41 14.02 6.10
CA PHE A 57 6.06 13.64 5.71
C PHE A 57 5.34 12.88 6.84
N ASP A 58 4.01 13.02 6.90
CA ASP A 58 3.16 12.35 7.88
C ASP A 58 2.49 11.08 7.31
N ALA A 59 2.51 10.91 5.99
CA ALA A 59 1.96 9.75 5.31
C ALA A 59 2.83 9.33 4.13
N LEU A 60 2.89 8.01 3.90
CA LEU A 60 3.66 7.39 2.83
C LEU A 60 2.77 6.40 2.07
N ILE A 61 2.62 6.58 0.76
CA ILE A 61 1.90 5.64 -0.10
C ILE A 61 2.89 4.68 -0.74
N LEU A 62 2.66 3.38 -0.51
CA LEU A 62 3.40 2.28 -1.14
C LEU A 62 2.47 1.53 -2.09
N ALA A 63 2.62 1.74 -3.38
CA ALA A 63 1.76 1.18 -4.43
C ALA A 63 2.26 -0.18 -4.95
N ASP A 64 3.21 -0.80 -4.28
CA ASP A 64 3.72 -2.13 -4.59
C ASP A 64 3.05 -3.23 -3.77
N GLY A 65 3.25 -4.50 -4.17
CA GLY A 65 2.79 -5.71 -3.47
C GLY A 65 3.89 -6.78 -3.43
N GLY A 66 3.60 -7.90 -2.76
CA GLY A 66 4.48 -9.06 -2.71
C GLY A 66 5.89 -8.74 -2.22
N LYS A 67 6.91 -9.34 -2.84
CA LYS A 67 8.32 -9.20 -2.43
C LYS A 67 8.86 -7.77 -2.53
N ARG A 68 8.36 -6.98 -3.48
CA ARG A 68 8.79 -5.58 -3.61
C ARG A 68 8.34 -4.75 -2.41
N LEU A 69 7.08 -4.92 -2.01
CA LEU A 69 6.55 -4.28 -0.80
C LEU A 69 7.33 -4.69 0.44
N GLN A 70 7.62 -5.98 0.61
CA GLN A 70 8.42 -6.49 1.72
C GLN A 70 9.80 -5.86 1.78
N ALA A 71 10.49 -5.75 0.63
CA ALA A 71 11.80 -5.12 0.56
C ALA A 71 11.76 -3.63 0.95
N VAL A 72 10.76 -2.89 0.49
CA VAL A 72 10.58 -1.48 0.89
C VAL A 72 10.24 -1.39 2.37
N ALA A 73 9.33 -2.22 2.88
CA ALA A 73 8.93 -2.24 4.28
C ALA A 73 10.13 -2.45 5.22
N ALA A 74 11.04 -3.35 4.86
CA ALA A 74 12.27 -3.60 5.63
C ALA A 74 13.23 -2.41 5.65
N LEU A 75 13.21 -1.55 4.63
CA LEU A 75 14.05 -0.36 4.54
C LEU A 75 13.51 0.82 5.35
N LEU A 76 12.21 0.87 5.65
CA LEU A 76 11.62 1.99 6.38
C LEU A 76 12.27 2.17 7.77
N PRO A 77 12.30 1.17 8.66
CA PRO A 77 12.97 1.31 9.94
C PRO A 77 14.49 1.47 9.81
N PHE A 78 15.12 0.89 8.76
CA PHE A 78 16.53 1.05 8.50
C PHE A 78 16.93 2.51 8.23
N TYR A 79 16.05 3.27 7.59
CA TYR A 79 16.21 4.72 7.36
C TYR A 79 15.45 5.59 8.37
N ASP A 80 15.14 4.99 9.52
CA ASP A 80 14.53 5.68 10.66
C ASP A 80 13.19 6.35 10.32
N VAL A 81 12.38 5.64 9.53
CA VAL A 81 10.97 5.97 9.27
C VAL A 81 10.12 5.21 10.28
N ASP A 82 9.58 5.94 11.26
CA ASP A 82 8.81 5.38 12.37
C ASP A 82 7.33 5.19 11.97
N PRO A 83 6.82 3.94 11.91
CA PRO A 83 5.41 3.68 11.57
C PRO A 83 4.42 4.18 12.63
N ALA A 84 4.88 4.52 13.83
CA ALA A 84 4.04 5.17 14.84
C ALA A 84 3.78 6.65 14.51
N LYS A 85 4.68 7.29 13.77
CA LYS A 85 4.60 8.70 13.37
C LYS A 85 4.10 8.88 11.95
N VAL A 86 4.44 7.96 11.05
CA VAL A 86 4.10 8.02 9.62
C VAL A 86 2.98 7.04 9.31
N ARG A 87 1.87 7.51 8.78
CA ARG A 87 0.80 6.65 8.32
C ARG A 87 1.17 6.02 6.97
N VAL A 88 1.37 4.70 6.97
CA VAL A 88 1.64 3.98 5.72
C VAL A 88 0.32 3.60 5.05
N LEU A 89 0.21 3.92 3.76
CA LEU A 89 -0.97 3.69 2.94
C LEU A 89 -0.61 2.77 1.79
N GLY A 90 -1.51 1.83 1.47
CA GLY A 90 -1.34 0.88 0.40
C GLY A 90 -2.48 0.88 -0.60
N THR A 91 -2.27 0.15 -1.68
CA THR A 91 -3.30 -0.18 -2.64
C THR A 91 -3.90 -1.54 -2.34
N GLY A 92 -4.94 -1.93 -3.07
CA GLY A 92 -5.47 -3.27 -2.97
C GLY A 92 -4.46 -4.41 -3.25
N GLN A 93 -3.25 -4.13 -3.70
CA GLN A 93 -2.16 -5.13 -3.78
C GLN A 93 -1.69 -5.61 -2.40
N TRP A 94 -2.05 -4.88 -1.34
CA TRP A 94 -1.78 -5.29 0.03
C TRP A 94 -2.76 -6.35 0.56
N ASP A 95 -3.83 -6.63 -0.17
CA ASP A 95 -4.78 -7.69 0.19
C ASP A 95 -4.23 -9.08 -0.15
N GLU A 96 -3.04 -9.36 0.39
CA GLU A 96 -2.32 -10.62 0.24
C GLU A 96 -1.95 -11.21 1.60
N PRO A 97 -1.89 -12.55 1.72
CA PRO A 97 -1.40 -13.20 2.93
C PRO A 97 0.03 -12.75 3.24
N GLY A 98 0.29 -12.41 4.50
CA GLY A 98 1.64 -12.06 4.98
C GLY A 98 1.94 -10.57 5.05
N VAL A 99 1.26 -9.70 4.32
CA VAL A 99 1.49 -8.23 4.41
C VAL A 99 1.26 -7.72 5.83
N GLY A 100 0.25 -8.21 6.53
CA GLY A 100 -0.02 -7.84 7.93
C GLY A 100 1.03 -8.33 8.95
N ALA A 101 1.97 -9.19 8.54
CA ALA A 101 3.05 -9.66 9.39
C ALA A 101 4.31 -8.77 9.28
N GLU A 102 4.37 -7.85 8.32
CA GLU A 102 5.49 -6.92 8.15
C GLU A 102 5.44 -5.83 9.22
N PRO A 103 6.41 -5.74 10.15
CA PRO A 103 6.33 -4.83 11.30
C PRO A 103 6.15 -3.36 10.91
N ALA A 104 6.79 -2.92 9.82
CA ALA A 104 6.72 -1.55 9.34
C ALA A 104 5.37 -1.19 8.69
N LEU A 105 4.53 -2.20 8.38
CA LEU A 105 3.22 -2.02 7.76
C LEU A 105 2.07 -2.20 8.77
N VAL A 106 2.37 -2.60 10.01
CA VAL A 106 1.36 -2.75 11.05
C VAL A 106 0.67 -1.41 11.34
N GLY A 107 -0.66 -1.40 11.28
CA GLY A 107 -1.45 -0.17 11.41
C GLY A 107 -1.55 0.67 10.12
N GLY A 108 -0.95 0.21 9.01
CA GLY A 108 -1.16 0.78 7.69
C GLY A 108 -2.59 0.57 7.18
N TRP A 109 -3.02 1.40 6.24
CA TRP A 109 -4.35 1.33 5.63
C TRP A 109 -4.24 1.07 4.13
N PHE A 110 -5.14 0.26 3.60
CA PHE A 110 -5.26 0.06 2.17
C PHE A 110 -6.72 -0.10 1.75
N ALA A 111 -7.02 0.25 0.51
CA ALA A 111 -8.35 0.05 -0.07
C ALA A 111 -8.41 -1.30 -0.78
N ALA A 112 -9.40 -2.11 -0.41
CA ALA A 112 -9.68 -3.39 -1.06
C ALA A 112 -11.19 -3.66 -1.06
N PRO A 113 -11.69 -4.48 -2.00
CA PRO A 113 -13.06 -4.98 -1.97
C PRO A 113 -13.35 -5.79 -0.69
N PRO A 114 -14.64 -5.93 -0.32
CA PRO A 114 -15.03 -6.80 0.80
C PRO A 114 -14.55 -8.25 0.60
N ARG A 115 -13.89 -8.80 1.60
CA ARG A 115 -13.28 -10.14 1.52
C ARG A 115 -14.31 -11.24 1.25
N ASP A 116 -15.51 -11.13 1.80
CA ASP A 116 -16.55 -12.19 1.67
C ASP A 116 -17.00 -12.37 0.22
N ALA A 117 -17.22 -11.29 -0.52
CA ALA A 117 -17.61 -11.34 -1.92
C ALA A 117 -16.52 -11.98 -2.78
N ARG A 118 -15.27 -11.59 -2.53
CA ARG A 118 -14.12 -12.15 -3.22
C ARG A 118 -13.89 -13.62 -2.87
N ALA A 119 -13.98 -14.01 -1.60
CA ALA A 119 -13.79 -15.38 -1.17
C ALA A 119 -14.77 -16.36 -1.84
N ALA A 120 -16.02 -15.95 -2.08
CA ALA A 120 -16.98 -16.75 -2.83
C ALA A 120 -16.53 -16.99 -4.28
N PHE A 121 -16.05 -15.94 -4.95
CA PHE A 121 -15.50 -16.04 -6.30
C PHE A 121 -14.25 -16.92 -6.36
N GLU A 122 -13.32 -16.75 -5.42
CA GLU A 122 -12.06 -17.52 -5.34
C GLU A 122 -12.34 -19.01 -5.17
N ARG A 123 -13.30 -19.40 -4.32
CA ARG A 123 -13.71 -20.80 -4.17
C ARG A 123 -14.27 -21.35 -5.48
N GLN A 124 -15.21 -20.65 -6.10
CA GLN A 124 -15.81 -21.06 -7.36
C GLN A 124 -14.78 -21.22 -8.49
N TYR A 125 -13.83 -20.29 -8.56
CA TYR A 125 -12.76 -20.35 -9.53
C TYR A 125 -11.82 -21.54 -9.26
N HIS A 126 -11.45 -21.74 -8.01
CA HIS A 126 -10.58 -22.87 -7.62
C HIS A 126 -11.26 -24.23 -7.89
N GLU A 127 -12.55 -24.35 -7.62
CA GLU A 127 -13.33 -25.56 -7.95
C GLU A 127 -13.34 -25.85 -9.45
N ALA A 128 -13.41 -24.81 -10.29
CA ALA A 128 -13.45 -24.95 -11.74
C ALA A 128 -12.07 -25.21 -12.37
N TYR A 129 -11.01 -24.60 -11.85
CA TYR A 129 -9.69 -24.56 -12.50
C TYR A 129 -8.55 -25.15 -11.67
N GLY A 130 -8.76 -25.50 -10.41
CA GLY A 130 -7.74 -26.09 -9.52
C GLY A 130 -6.64 -25.11 -9.05
N VAL A 131 -6.76 -23.83 -9.37
CA VAL A 131 -5.79 -22.77 -9.02
C VAL A 131 -6.50 -21.53 -8.49
N SER A 132 -5.80 -20.70 -7.74
CA SER A 132 -6.33 -19.40 -7.32
C SER A 132 -6.44 -18.43 -8.50
N PRO A 133 -7.50 -17.59 -8.55
CA PRO A 133 -7.68 -16.64 -9.64
C PRO A 133 -6.63 -15.53 -9.58
N PRO A 134 -6.15 -15.03 -10.73
CA PRO A 134 -5.44 -13.76 -10.79
C PRO A 134 -6.29 -12.63 -10.20
N ARG A 135 -5.64 -11.61 -9.63
CA ARG A 135 -6.35 -10.50 -8.99
C ARG A 135 -7.40 -9.82 -9.88
N LEU A 136 -7.10 -9.67 -11.16
CA LEU A 136 -8.00 -9.01 -12.13
C LEU A 136 -9.07 -9.94 -12.71
N ALA A 137 -9.14 -11.21 -12.29
CA ALA A 137 -10.11 -12.17 -12.82
C ALA A 137 -11.56 -11.78 -12.49
N THR A 138 -11.80 -11.09 -11.38
CA THR A 138 -13.12 -10.56 -11.01
C THR A 138 -13.65 -9.58 -12.05
N LEU A 139 -12.80 -8.70 -12.60
CA LEU A 139 -13.19 -7.73 -13.62
C LEU A 139 -13.66 -8.44 -14.92
N ALA A 140 -12.92 -9.46 -15.35
CA ALA A 140 -13.30 -10.24 -16.53
C ALA A 140 -14.60 -11.03 -16.30
N TYR A 141 -14.75 -11.58 -15.10
CA TYR A 141 -15.99 -12.27 -14.70
C TYR A 141 -17.19 -11.31 -14.71
N ASP A 142 -17.06 -10.14 -14.07
CA ASP A 142 -18.15 -9.16 -13.96
C ASP A 142 -18.52 -8.59 -15.34
N ALA A 143 -17.55 -8.30 -16.19
CA ALA A 143 -17.81 -7.86 -17.56
C ALA A 143 -18.60 -8.90 -18.37
N THR A 144 -18.22 -10.18 -18.25
CA THR A 144 -18.91 -11.28 -18.92
C THR A 144 -20.31 -11.51 -18.36
N ALA A 145 -20.46 -11.47 -17.03
CA ALA A 145 -21.73 -11.60 -16.35
C ALA A 145 -22.69 -10.49 -16.73
N LEU A 146 -22.21 -9.23 -16.78
CA LEU A 146 -22.99 -8.08 -17.21
C LEU A 146 -23.48 -8.25 -18.64
N ALA A 147 -22.60 -8.59 -19.57
CA ALA A 147 -22.96 -8.84 -20.96
C ALA A 147 -24.05 -9.93 -21.08
N ALA A 148 -23.90 -11.02 -20.30
CA ALA A 148 -24.89 -12.11 -20.29
C ALA A 148 -26.26 -11.68 -19.67
N VAL A 149 -26.26 -10.81 -18.66
CA VAL A 149 -27.48 -10.27 -18.07
C VAL A 149 -28.21 -9.35 -19.06
N LEU A 150 -27.49 -8.41 -19.66
CA LEU A 150 -28.07 -7.47 -20.63
C LEU A 150 -28.55 -8.18 -21.91
N ALA A 151 -27.87 -9.24 -22.34
CA ALA A 151 -28.30 -10.06 -23.48
C ALA A 151 -29.59 -10.85 -23.22
N ARG A 152 -29.98 -11.03 -21.95
CA ARG A 152 -31.20 -11.77 -21.56
C ARG A 152 -32.33 -10.86 -21.05
N ALA A 153 -32.09 -9.55 -20.93
CA ALA A 153 -33.03 -8.62 -20.33
C ALA A 153 -34.27 -8.31 -21.18
N GLY A 154 -34.34 -8.73 -22.44
CA GLY A 154 -35.44 -8.50 -23.37
C GLY A 154 -35.49 -9.52 -24.50
N GLU A 155 -36.34 -9.29 -25.48
CA GLU A 155 -36.42 -10.13 -26.70
C GLU A 155 -35.17 -9.95 -27.57
N GLU A 156 -34.57 -8.74 -27.56
CA GLU A 156 -33.30 -8.43 -28.22
C GLU A 156 -32.26 -7.97 -27.18
N PRO A 157 -30.96 -8.34 -27.36
CA PRO A 157 -29.88 -7.87 -26.50
C PRO A 157 -29.75 -6.35 -26.52
N ASP A 158 -29.81 -5.70 -25.36
CA ASP A 158 -29.54 -4.26 -25.24
C ASP A 158 -28.19 -4.04 -24.56
N LEU A 159 -27.18 -3.73 -25.38
CA LEU A 159 -25.82 -3.35 -24.97
C LEU A 159 -25.56 -1.87 -25.25
N GLY A 160 -26.61 -1.07 -25.41
CA GLY A 160 -26.52 0.36 -25.66
C GLY A 160 -25.99 1.15 -24.46
N VAL A 161 -25.60 2.40 -24.72
CA VAL A 161 -25.04 3.28 -23.69
C VAL A 161 -26.02 3.49 -22.54
N GLU A 162 -27.30 3.62 -22.82
CA GLU A 162 -28.34 3.81 -21.79
C GLU A 162 -28.43 2.61 -20.85
N ALA A 163 -28.40 1.38 -21.38
CA ALA A 163 -28.42 0.16 -20.58
C ALA A 163 -27.16 0.00 -19.72
N LEU A 164 -26.00 0.42 -20.25
CA LEU A 164 -24.71 0.32 -19.56
C LEU A 164 -24.51 1.43 -18.49
N THR A 165 -25.12 2.61 -18.66
CA THR A 165 -24.88 3.78 -17.78
C THR A 165 -25.99 4.02 -16.76
N VAL A 166 -26.77 2.98 -16.43
CA VAL A 166 -27.85 3.08 -15.43
C VAL A 166 -27.33 3.61 -14.09
N SER A 167 -28.07 4.55 -13.51
CA SER A 167 -27.64 5.27 -12.29
C SER A 167 -27.49 4.36 -11.07
N SER A 168 -28.24 3.26 -10.99
CA SER A 168 -28.14 2.24 -9.94
C SER A 168 -26.83 1.46 -9.99
N GLY A 169 -26.16 1.41 -11.14
CA GLY A 169 -25.02 0.55 -11.37
C GLY A 169 -25.34 -0.94 -11.39
N PHE A 170 -24.33 -1.76 -11.36
CA PHE A 170 -24.39 -3.20 -11.39
C PHE A 170 -23.66 -3.80 -10.18
N ALA A 171 -24.20 -4.87 -9.60
CA ALA A 171 -23.55 -5.58 -8.51
C ALA A 171 -22.50 -6.55 -9.06
N GLY A 172 -21.24 -6.24 -8.84
CA GLY A 172 -20.09 -7.08 -9.20
C GLY A 172 -19.50 -7.82 -8.00
N ARG A 173 -18.45 -8.59 -8.26
CA ARG A 173 -17.72 -9.35 -7.23
C ARG A 173 -16.90 -8.48 -6.29
N ASP A 174 -16.43 -7.34 -6.79
CA ASP A 174 -15.65 -6.38 -6.02
C ASP A 174 -16.51 -5.20 -5.49
N GLY A 175 -17.84 -5.27 -5.66
CA GLY A 175 -18.79 -4.25 -5.21
C GLY A 175 -19.67 -3.72 -6.33
N ILE A 176 -20.38 -2.62 -6.06
CA ILE A 176 -21.22 -1.97 -7.06
C ILE A 176 -20.34 -1.12 -7.97
N PHE A 177 -20.48 -1.33 -9.28
CA PHE A 177 -19.81 -0.51 -10.30
C PHE A 177 -20.83 0.06 -11.29
N ARG A 178 -20.46 1.11 -12.00
CA ARG A 178 -21.24 1.70 -13.08
C ARG A 178 -20.33 2.34 -14.10
N PHE A 179 -20.75 2.34 -15.34
CA PHE A 179 -20.07 3.08 -16.39
C PHE A 179 -20.57 4.54 -16.43
N ARG A 180 -19.67 5.41 -16.79
CA ARG A 180 -20.00 6.82 -17.06
C ARG A 180 -20.23 6.98 -18.57
N PRO A 181 -21.05 7.99 -18.98
CA PRO A 181 -21.29 8.22 -20.40
C PRO A 181 -20.04 8.56 -21.23
N ASP A 182 -19.00 9.05 -20.56
CA ASP A 182 -17.69 9.35 -21.17
C ASP A 182 -16.78 8.13 -21.31
N GLY A 183 -17.22 6.95 -20.88
CA GLY A 183 -16.48 5.70 -21.00
C GLY A 183 -15.34 5.52 -19.99
N VAL A 184 -15.31 6.32 -18.92
CA VAL A 184 -14.27 6.27 -17.87
C VAL A 184 -14.83 5.70 -16.58
#